data_b1c07403fcd76165132c301d6b26c841
#
_entry.id   b1c07403fcd76165132c301d6b26c841
#
_cell.length_a   1.000
_cell.length_b   1.000
_cell.length_c   1.000
_cell.angle_alpha   90.00
_cell.angle_beta   90.00
_cell.angle_gamma   90.00
#
_symmetry.space_group_name_H-M   'P 1'
#
loop_
_entity.id
_entity.type
_entity.pdbx_description
1 polymer ?
#
loop_
_entity_poly.entity_id
_entity_poly.type
_entity_poly.pdbx_seq_one_letter_code
_entity_poly.pdbx_strand_id
1 'polypeptide(L)'
;MQVILYKRHKAACPHKHDKTHRRCRCSVWLEWNAGGKQTRKSAKTFSWEFAQEKARAIEQAHLDAELGRGPAPSEAKRVDAAIALFMDSKRGEDLAENTLYKHTLTLKRLQAFCDHEGIFFVSAITLSHLTTWRATWTFESPLAKRNNQERVKSFFKFCTDAGIIPVNPTAQLSSVQVKADESQKVRPFEPKEYKAVLATVAKSGLQPRNQARVKACMQLQRWSGLSLVDALCLSKDELQHAAGKFRVRTKRRKTGVAINNVIPLWLGKELLRVKNGNPHFVFITGEATTKGAVSTMDKMYRQVFRTAGIAGTSHMFRHTFSVELLKAGVDIRKVSKALGHSSVTITERYYAKWNKAQQDILDDDLARAF
;
A
#
# COMPACT_ATOMS: atom_id res chain seq x y z
N MET A 1 5.88 23.88 30.92
CA MET A 1 5.89 22.40 31.07
C MET A 1 7.28 21.94 31.52
N GLN A 2 7.38 20.94 32.42
CA GLN A 2 8.65 20.40 32.90
C GLN A 2 8.83 18.96 32.42
N VAL A 3 10.03 18.62 31.94
CA VAL A 3 10.38 17.25 31.51
C VAL A 3 11.16 16.56 32.63
N ILE A 4 10.65 15.44 33.10
CA ILE A 4 11.27 14.63 34.15
C ILE A 4 12.14 13.55 33.49
N LEU A 5 13.38 13.44 33.96
CA LEU A 5 14.31 12.40 33.51
C LEU A 5 14.40 11.29 34.53
N TYR A 6 14.41 10.04 34.07
CA TYR A 6 14.66 8.90 34.92
C TYR A 6 15.35 7.76 34.15
N LYS A 7 16.00 6.85 34.88
CA LYS A 7 16.56 5.62 34.30
C LYS A 7 15.50 4.52 34.30
N ARG A 8 15.32 3.88 33.14
CA ARG A 8 14.56 2.64 33.07
C ARG A 8 15.55 1.48 33.02
N HIS A 9 15.77 0.87 34.18
CA HIS A 9 16.76 -0.20 34.34
C HIS A 9 16.29 -1.50 33.67
N LYS A 10 17.24 -2.22 33.06
CA LYS A 10 17.02 -3.57 32.56
C LYS A 10 16.93 -4.54 33.75
N ALA A 11 16.28 -5.72 33.56
CA ALA A 11 16.10 -6.72 34.62
C ALA A 11 17.44 -7.18 35.25
N ALA A 12 18.50 -7.25 34.45
CA ALA A 12 19.85 -7.63 34.90
C ALA A 12 20.65 -6.47 35.54
N CYS A 13 20.07 -5.29 35.72
CA CYS A 13 20.78 -4.16 36.32
C CYS A 13 20.78 -4.27 37.85
N PRO A 14 21.94 -4.16 38.53
CA PRO A 14 22.01 -4.21 39.99
C PRO A 14 21.15 -3.11 40.69
N HIS A 15 20.93 -2.00 39.98
CA HIS A 15 20.19 -0.83 40.45
C HIS A 15 18.73 -0.80 39.96
N LYS A 16 18.13 -1.94 39.64
CA LYS A 16 16.79 -2.04 39.01
C LYS A 16 15.66 -1.40 39.84
N HIS A 17 15.84 -1.27 41.15
CA HIS A 17 14.85 -0.69 42.05
C HIS A 17 15.07 0.81 42.36
N ASP A 18 16.20 1.38 41.93
CA ASP A 18 16.57 2.77 42.15
C ASP A 18 16.49 3.59 40.85
N LYS A 19 15.35 4.24 40.61
CA LYS A 19 15.11 5.10 39.45
C LYS A 19 16.00 6.36 39.42
N THR A 20 16.62 6.70 40.53
CA THR A 20 17.47 7.88 40.66
C THR A 20 18.93 7.59 40.33
N HIS A 21 19.33 6.34 40.32
CA HIS A 21 20.70 5.91 40.01
C HIS A 21 21.11 6.25 38.56
N ARG A 22 22.14 7.11 38.40
CA ARG A 22 22.53 7.69 37.10
C ARG A 22 23.72 6.98 36.41
N ARG A 23 24.55 6.25 37.19
CA ARG A 23 25.86 5.72 36.74
C ARG A 23 25.81 4.35 36.03
N CYS A 24 24.66 3.86 35.62
CA CYS A 24 24.53 2.60 34.87
C CYS A 24 24.34 2.83 33.36
N ARG A 25 24.57 1.77 32.54
CA ARG A 25 24.33 1.80 31.08
C ARG A 25 22.89 1.55 30.67
N CYS A 26 21.92 1.78 31.56
CA CYS A 26 20.51 1.70 31.22
C CYS A 26 20.03 2.98 30.52
N SER A 27 19.04 2.86 29.64
CA SER A 27 18.54 4.00 28.89
C SER A 27 17.86 5.03 29.77
N VAL A 28 18.12 6.31 29.50
CA VAL A 28 17.39 7.44 30.10
C VAL A 28 16.05 7.59 29.38
N TRP A 29 15.02 7.86 30.14
CA TRP A 29 13.67 8.15 29.68
C TRP A 29 13.25 9.55 30.07
N LEU A 30 12.45 10.15 29.23
CA LEU A 30 11.86 11.46 29.38
C LEU A 30 10.37 11.28 29.64
N GLU A 31 9.83 12.00 30.61
CA GLU A 31 8.41 11.98 30.96
C GLU A 31 7.93 13.42 31.14
N TRP A 32 6.81 13.77 30.52
CA TRP A 32 6.19 15.08 30.67
C TRP A 32 4.69 15.01 30.49
N ASN A 33 3.99 16.01 31.01
CA ASN A 33 2.57 16.23 30.81
C ASN A 33 2.35 17.43 29.90
N ALA A 34 1.60 17.22 28.80
CA ALA A 34 1.16 18.28 27.92
C ALA A 34 -0.33 18.11 27.61
N GLY A 35 -1.12 19.16 27.81
CA GLY A 35 -2.56 19.13 27.54
C GLY A 35 -3.32 18.02 28.29
N GLY A 36 -2.94 17.72 29.56
CA GLY A 36 -3.55 16.68 30.39
C GLY A 36 -3.12 15.25 30.04
N LYS A 37 -2.23 15.05 29.06
CA LYS A 37 -1.75 13.72 28.64
C LYS A 37 -0.30 13.51 29.06
N GLN A 38 -0.07 12.45 29.84
CA GLN A 38 1.28 12.01 30.19
C GLN A 38 1.96 11.32 29.00
N THR A 39 3.14 11.80 28.61
CA THR A 39 3.97 11.23 27.55
C THR A 39 5.26 10.70 28.12
N ARG A 40 5.63 9.46 27.73
CA ARG A 40 6.90 8.82 28.10
C ARG A 40 7.67 8.43 26.85
N LYS A 41 8.92 8.86 26.73
CA LYS A 41 9.76 8.61 25.55
C LYS A 41 11.19 8.25 25.95
N SER A 42 11.78 7.25 25.33
CA SER A 42 13.20 6.95 25.51
C SER A 42 14.05 8.08 24.94
N ALA A 43 15.04 8.56 25.67
CA ALA A 43 16.03 9.50 25.16
C ALA A 43 16.99 8.87 24.15
N LYS A 44 16.93 7.53 23.96
CA LYS A 44 17.86 6.74 23.11
C LYS A 44 19.34 6.96 23.44
N THR A 45 19.62 7.27 24.69
CA THR A 45 20.98 7.46 25.24
C THR A 45 21.04 6.92 26.65
N PHE A 46 22.22 6.56 27.11
CA PHE A 46 22.53 6.25 28.50
C PHE A 46 23.20 7.44 29.23
N SER A 47 23.69 8.45 28.47
CA SER A 47 24.21 9.70 29.03
C SER A 47 23.08 10.56 29.59
N TRP A 48 23.27 10.99 30.86
CA TRP A 48 22.31 11.88 31.53
C TRP A 48 22.36 13.28 30.95
N GLU A 49 23.55 13.78 30.65
CA GLU A 49 23.79 15.11 30.08
C GLU A 49 23.10 15.26 28.70
N PHE A 50 23.31 14.28 27.83
CA PHE A 50 22.64 14.24 26.52
C PHE A 50 21.12 14.17 26.63
N ALA A 51 20.61 13.47 27.66
CA ALA A 51 19.18 13.43 27.92
C ALA A 51 18.66 14.74 28.47
N GLN A 52 19.45 15.47 29.27
CA GLN A 52 19.11 16.82 29.74
C GLN A 52 19.03 17.83 28.60
N GLU A 53 19.94 17.79 27.64
CA GLU A 53 19.86 18.65 26.46
C GLU A 53 18.57 18.38 25.66
N LYS A 54 18.21 17.11 25.49
CA LYS A 54 16.94 16.74 24.83
C LYS A 54 15.70 17.21 25.64
N ALA A 55 15.77 17.15 26.95
CA ALA A 55 14.69 17.64 27.82
C ALA A 55 14.52 19.16 27.65
N ARG A 56 15.62 19.91 27.74
CA ARG A 56 15.60 21.38 27.55
C ARG A 56 15.08 21.77 26.16
N ALA A 57 15.47 21.04 25.12
CA ALA A 57 14.96 21.29 23.77
C ALA A 57 13.43 21.05 23.66
N ILE A 58 12.90 20.05 24.36
CA ILE A 58 11.45 19.78 24.44
C ILE A 58 10.73 20.88 25.23
N GLU A 59 11.30 21.30 26.36
CA GLU A 59 10.75 22.38 27.21
C GLU A 59 10.73 23.71 26.44
N GLN A 60 11.83 24.06 25.77
CA GLN A 60 11.94 25.27 24.97
C GLN A 60 10.95 25.28 23.80
N ALA A 61 10.86 24.16 23.06
CA ALA A 61 9.92 24.05 21.95
C ALA A 61 8.45 24.20 22.42
N HIS A 62 8.16 23.74 23.63
CA HIS A 62 6.82 23.91 24.22
C HIS A 62 6.56 25.35 24.66
N LEU A 63 7.57 26.00 25.27
CA LEU A 63 7.49 27.41 25.66
C LEU A 63 7.34 28.31 24.43
N ASP A 64 8.10 28.06 23.37
CA ASP A 64 8.02 28.79 22.12
C ASP A 64 6.64 28.62 21.46
N ALA A 65 6.07 27.42 21.54
CA ALA A 65 4.71 27.15 21.04
C ALA A 65 3.63 27.86 21.89
N GLU A 66 3.77 27.91 23.21
CA GLU A 66 2.87 28.62 24.11
C GLU A 66 2.94 30.14 23.94
N LEU A 67 4.13 30.67 23.64
CA LEU A 67 4.37 32.09 23.41
C LEU A 67 4.14 32.54 21.96
N GLY A 68 3.71 31.62 21.07
CA GLY A 68 3.58 31.90 19.64
C GLY A 68 4.91 32.22 18.95
N ARG A 69 6.03 31.91 19.58
CA ARG A 69 7.39 32.09 19.04
C ARG A 69 7.75 30.87 18.19
N GLY A 70 7.14 30.75 17.02
CA GLY A 70 7.65 29.88 15.96
C GLY A 70 8.98 30.40 15.39
N PRO A 71 9.70 29.63 14.57
CA PRO A 71 10.91 30.11 13.90
C PRO A 71 10.61 31.44 13.20
N ALA A 72 11.60 32.36 13.25
CA ALA A 72 11.43 33.70 12.68
C ALA A 72 10.93 33.60 11.22
N PRO A 73 10.09 34.54 10.73
CA PRO A 73 9.52 34.49 9.38
C PRO A 73 10.54 34.31 8.25
N SER A 74 11.78 34.75 8.48
CA SER A 74 12.91 34.60 7.54
C SER A 74 13.46 33.17 7.46
N GLU A 75 13.20 32.31 8.46
CA GLU A 75 13.61 30.91 8.52
C GLU A 75 12.47 29.95 8.24
N ALA A 76 11.25 30.44 8.26
CA ALA A 76 10.07 29.64 8.02
C ALA A 76 10.01 29.17 6.55
N LYS A 77 9.97 27.85 6.35
CA LYS A 77 9.91 27.27 5.01
C LYS A 77 8.50 27.40 4.43
N ARG A 78 8.40 27.92 3.20
CA ARG A 78 7.14 27.99 2.48
C ARG A 78 6.59 26.58 2.18
N VAL A 79 5.27 26.46 2.07
CA VAL A 79 4.58 25.19 1.83
C VAL A 79 5.06 24.55 0.51
N ASP A 80 5.14 25.32 -0.57
CA ASP A 80 5.62 24.87 -1.88
C ASP A 80 7.06 24.33 -1.83
N ALA A 81 7.97 25.05 -1.16
CA ALA A 81 9.36 24.66 -0.99
C ALA A 81 9.52 23.39 -0.12
N ALA A 82 8.72 23.27 0.93
CA ALA A 82 8.72 22.07 1.77
C ALA A 82 8.16 20.84 1.01
N ILE A 83 7.15 21.03 0.19
CA ILE A 83 6.60 19.98 -0.68
C ILE A 83 7.66 19.52 -1.68
N ALA A 84 8.39 20.45 -2.32
CA ALA A 84 9.46 20.11 -3.25
C ALA A 84 10.54 19.27 -2.56
N LEU A 85 11.02 19.70 -1.40
CA LEU A 85 12.03 18.98 -0.61
C LEU A 85 11.56 17.57 -0.19
N PHE A 86 10.31 17.44 0.26
CA PHE A 86 9.72 16.14 0.57
C PHE A 86 9.66 15.23 -0.66
N MET A 87 9.25 15.77 -1.81
CA MET A 87 9.17 14.97 -3.03
C MET A 87 10.55 14.54 -3.52
N ASP A 88 11.59 15.36 -3.32
CA ASP A 88 12.98 14.98 -3.63
C ASP A 88 13.46 13.87 -2.70
N SER A 89 13.19 13.96 -1.40
CA SER A 89 13.44 12.88 -0.46
C SER A 89 12.76 11.58 -0.90
N LYS A 90 11.50 11.65 -1.32
CA LYS A 90 10.74 10.47 -1.78
C LYS A 90 11.26 9.89 -3.10
N ARG A 91 11.85 10.70 -3.98
CA ARG A 91 12.54 10.21 -5.18
C ARG A 91 13.84 9.48 -4.83
N GLY A 92 14.60 10.00 -3.85
CA GLY A 92 15.80 9.34 -3.34
C GLY A 92 15.57 8.02 -2.61
N GLU A 93 14.30 7.71 -2.23
CA GLU A 93 13.90 6.42 -1.65
C GLU A 93 13.57 5.35 -2.72
N ASP A 94 13.81 5.60 -4.01
CA ASP A 94 13.49 4.71 -5.15
C ASP A 94 12.03 4.19 -5.14
N LEU A 95 11.09 5.04 -4.71
CA LEU A 95 9.68 4.68 -4.68
C LEU A 95 9.11 4.53 -6.10
N ALA A 96 8.22 3.56 -6.27
CA ALA A 96 7.52 3.36 -7.53
C ALA A 96 6.77 4.63 -7.98
N GLU A 97 6.83 4.96 -9.28
CA GLU A 97 6.22 6.17 -9.88
C GLU A 97 4.76 6.40 -9.44
N ASN A 98 3.96 5.34 -9.35
CA ASN A 98 2.57 5.47 -8.90
C ASN A 98 2.46 5.90 -7.44
N THR A 99 3.43 5.56 -6.59
CA THR A 99 3.49 6.03 -5.20
C THR A 99 3.86 7.51 -5.15
N LEU A 100 4.88 7.91 -5.92
CA LEU A 100 5.26 9.32 -6.07
C LEU A 100 4.10 10.16 -6.62
N TYR A 101 3.42 9.69 -7.66
CA TYR A 101 2.24 10.36 -8.21
C TYR A 101 1.13 10.59 -7.17
N LYS A 102 0.85 9.59 -6.32
CA LYS A 102 -0.14 9.72 -5.25
C LYS A 102 0.26 10.73 -4.18
N HIS A 103 1.54 10.80 -3.81
CA HIS A 103 2.06 11.86 -2.92
C HIS A 103 1.90 13.23 -3.57
N THR A 104 2.32 13.38 -4.83
CA THR A 104 2.16 14.63 -5.59
C THR A 104 0.70 15.09 -5.62
N LEU A 105 -0.24 14.19 -5.91
CA LEU A 105 -1.67 14.53 -5.95
C LEU A 105 -2.21 14.98 -4.58
N THR A 106 -1.82 14.28 -3.51
CA THR A 106 -2.20 14.64 -2.14
C THR A 106 -1.66 16.02 -1.76
N LEU A 107 -0.37 16.27 -2.05
CA LEU A 107 0.29 17.52 -1.66
C LEU A 107 -0.13 18.71 -2.53
N LYS A 108 -0.47 18.51 -3.80
CA LYS A 108 -1.13 19.54 -4.62
C LYS A 108 -2.47 19.98 -4.03
N ARG A 109 -3.25 19.05 -3.48
CA ARG A 109 -4.51 19.39 -2.80
C ARG A 109 -4.27 20.15 -1.50
N LEU A 110 -3.22 19.77 -0.74
CA LEU A 110 -2.81 20.50 0.46
C LEU A 110 -2.37 21.92 0.10
N GLN A 111 -1.54 22.07 -0.93
CA GLN A 111 -1.09 23.39 -1.42
C GLN A 111 -2.29 24.27 -1.80
N ALA A 112 -3.21 23.75 -2.60
CA ALA A 112 -4.40 24.49 -3.02
C ALA A 112 -5.27 24.93 -1.82
N PHE A 113 -5.38 24.08 -0.79
CA PHE A 113 -6.06 24.46 0.45
C PHE A 113 -5.31 25.57 1.18
N CYS A 114 -3.99 25.45 1.33
CA CYS A 114 -3.19 26.48 1.98
C CYS A 114 -3.24 27.82 1.23
N ASP A 115 -3.19 27.78 -0.10
CA ASP A 115 -3.32 29.00 -0.95
C ASP A 115 -4.68 29.67 -0.76
N HIS A 116 -5.77 28.89 -0.67
CA HIS A 116 -7.12 29.40 -0.42
C HIS A 116 -7.26 30.04 0.97
N GLU A 117 -6.65 29.44 1.99
CA GLU A 117 -6.68 29.95 3.38
C GLU A 117 -5.62 31.04 3.66
N GLY A 118 -4.79 31.42 2.68
CA GLY A 118 -3.72 32.40 2.87
C GLY A 118 -2.56 31.87 3.74
N ILE A 119 -2.36 30.56 3.80
CA ILE A 119 -1.31 29.92 4.61
C ILE A 119 -0.07 29.69 3.74
N PHE A 120 0.95 30.52 3.88
CA PHE A 120 2.16 30.45 3.06
C PHE A 120 3.27 29.61 3.64
N PHE A 121 3.32 29.43 4.95
CA PHE A 121 4.40 28.73 5.67
C PHE A 121 3.90 27.46 6.35
N VAL A 122 4.73 26.39 6.32
CA VAL A 122 4.38 25.09 6.93
C VAL A 122 4.14 25.22 8.43
N SER A 123 4.90 26.10 9.11
CA SER A 123 4.77 26.37 10.55
C SER A 123 3.41 26.97 10.95
N ALA A 124 2.71 27.61 10.03
CA ALA A 124 1.37 28.17 10.26
C ALA A 124 0.25 27.15 10.14
N ILE A 125 0.54 25.93 9.65
CA ILE A 125 -0.47 24.88 9.50
C ILE A 125 -0.72 24.21 10.86
N THR A 126 -1.93 24.35 11.37
CA THR A 126 -2.36 23.79 12.65
C THR A 126 -3.21 22.52 12.49
N LEU A 127 -3.45 21.81 13.59
CA LEU A 127 -4.40 20.69 13.62
C LEU A 127 -5.82 21.14 13.20
N SER A 128 -6.23 22.34 13.58
CA SER A 128 -7.52 22.91 13.19
C SER A 128 -7.64 23.04 11.67
N HIS A 129 -6.66 23.65 11.02
CA HIS A 129 -6.61 23.73 9.55
C HIS A 129 -6.71 22.37 8.87
N LEU A 130 -5.96 21.38 9.35
CA LEU A 130 -5.98 20.01 8.80
C LEU A 130 -7.32 19.31 9.04
N THR A 131 -7.99 19.58 10.15
CA THR A 131 -9.30 19.02 10.46
C THR A 131 -10.36 19.61 9.55
N THR A 132 -10.38 20.93 9.36
CA THR A 132 -11.27 21.62 8.43
C THR A 132 -11.04 21.14 7.00
N TRP A 133 -9.78 21.10 6.56
CA TRP A 133 -9.45 20.57 5.23
C TRP A 133 -9.90 19.13 5.03
N ARG A 134 -9.69 18.26 6.02
CA ARG A 134 -10.13 16.86 5.97
C ARG A 134 -11.65 16.72 5.84
N ALA A 135 -12.42 17.65 6.39
CA ALA A 135 -13.88 17.66 6.27
C ALA A 135 -14.34 17.92 4.82
N THR A 136 -13.54 18.64 4.03
CA THR A 136 -13.85 18.92 2.61
C THR A 136 -13.52 17.74 1.67
N TRP A 137 -12.92 16.67 2.18
CA TRP A 137 -12.48 15.57 1.30
C TRP A 137 -13.64 14.74 0.78
N THR A 138 -13.79 14.70 -0.53
CA THR A 138 -14.78 13.91 -1.27
C THR A 138 -14.16 12.64 -1.83
N PHE A 139 -13.86 11.66 -0.97
CA PHE A 139 -13.38 10.35 -1.40
C PHE A 139 -14.51 9.33 -1.44
N GLU A 140 -14.54 8.50 -2.47
CA GLU A 140 -15.57 7.47 -2.68
C GLU A 140 -15.55 6.37 -1.60
N SER A 141 -14.42 6.18 -0.90
CA SER A 141 -14.32 5.15 0.13
C SER A 141 -13.51 5.62 1.35
N PRO A 142 -13.86 5.15 2.56
CA PRO A 142 -13.11 5.39 3.79
C PRO A 142 -11.64 4.98 3.67
N LEU A 143 -11.35 3.88 2.96
CA LEU A 143 -9.98 3.43 2.71
C LEU A 143 -9.17 4.44 1.88
N ALA A 144 -9.77 5.03 0.84
CA ALA A 144 -9.12 6.08 0.05
C ALA A 144 -8.82 7.31 0.90
N LYS A 145 -9.78 7.73 1.75
CA LYS A 145 -9.64 8.82 2.70
C LYS A 145 -8.51 8.55 3.70
N ARG A 146 -8.46 7.34 4.28
CA ARG A 146 -7.38 6.90 5.19
C ARG A 146 -6.01 6.95 4.49
N ASN A 147 -5.90 6.37 3.31
CA ASN A 147 -4.64 6.36 2.56
C ASN A 147 -4.16 7.77 2.21
N ASN A 148 -5.07 8.71 1.94
CA ASN A 148 -4.71 10.11 1.72
C ASN A 148 -4.20 10.75 3.02
N GLN A 149 -4.86 10.49 4.15
CA GLN A 149 -4.43 10.97 5.47
C GLN A 149 -3.03 10.46 5.83
N GLU A 150 -2.70 9.20 5.56
CA GLU A 150 -1.37 8.65 5.85
C GLU A 150 -0.27 9.35 5.01
N ARG A 151 -0.57 9.78 3.78
CA ARG A 151 0.38 10.58 2.98
C ARG A 151 0.58 11.98 3.57
N VAL A 152 -0.48 12.60 4.06
CA VAL A 152 -0.39 13.89 4.78
C VAL A 152 0.45 13.75 6.04
N LYS A 153 0.21 12.71 6.84
CA LYS A 153 1.01 12.40 8.03
C LYS A 153 2.49 12.18 7.69
N SER A 154 2.77 11.48 6.58
CA SER A 154 4.13 11.26 6.09
C SER A 154 4.85 12.57 5.75
N PHE A 155 4.15 13.53 5.13
CA PHE A 155 4.70 14.85 4.82
C PHE A 155 5.04 15.64 6.09
N PHE A 156 4.11 15.76 7.04
CA PHE A 156 4.36 16.52 8.27
C PHE A 156 5.37 15.83 9.19
N LYS A 157 5.42 14.49 9.17
CA LYS A 157 6.50 13.77 9.85
C LYS A 157 7.86 14.14 9.27
N PHE A 158 8.00 14.15 7.95
CA PHE A 158 9.22 14.60 7.27
C PHE A 158 9.57 16.05 7.64
N CYS A 159 8.59 16.96 7.63
CA CYS A 159 8.83 18.35 8.00
C CYS A 159 9.37 18.50 9.43
N THR A 160 8.90 17.67 10.36
CA THR A 160 9.39 17.66 11.74
C THR A 160 10.77 17.00 11.84
N ASP A 161 10.98 15.87 11.16
CA ASP A 161 12.26 15.15 11.17
C ASP A 161 13.38 15.97 10.51
N ALA A 162 13.05 16.82 9.52
CA ALA A 162 13.95 17.73 8.82
C ALA A 162 14.11 19.09 9.52
N GLY A 163 13.50 19.31 10.69
CA GLY A 163 13.61 20.57 11.43
C GLY A 163 12.87 21.76 10.81
N ILE A 164 12.01 21.54 9.82
CA ILE A 164 11.22 22.60 9.16
C ILE A 164 10.15 23.15 10.11
N ILE A 165 9.57 22.30 10.95
CA ILE A 165 8.61 22.64 11.99
C ILE A 165 8.96 21.94 13.29
N PRO A 166 8.77 22.60 14.45
CA PRO A 166 9.12 22.01 15.75
C PRO A 166 8.15 20.90 16.19
N VAL A 167 6.89 21.00 15.80
CA VAL A 167 5.80 20.09 16.23
C VAL A 167 5.02 19.60 15.01
N ASN A 168 4.75 18.30 14.99
CA ASN A 168 3.95 17.69 13.91
C ASN A 168 2.45 17.96 14.14
N PRO A 169 1.77 18.78 13.33
CA PRO A 169 0.35 19.10 13.50
C PRO A 169 -0.57 17.90 13.26
N THR A 170 -0.06 16.82 12.65
CA THR A 170 -0.86 15.60 12.42
C THR A 170 -0.74 14.58 13.55
N ALA A 171 0.07 14.83 14.58
CA ALA A 171 0.31 13.87 15.67
C ALA A 171 -0.99 13.46 16.39
N GLN A 172 -1.90 14.43 16.58
CA GLN A 172 -3.19 14.23 17.23
C GLN A 172 -4.35 14.04 16.22
N LEU A 173 -4.06 14.02 14.92
CA LEU A 173 -5.11 13.83 13.91
C LEU A 173 -5.65 12.39 13.99
N SER A 174 -6.91 12.25 14.41
CA SER A 174 -7.56 10.95 14.53
C SER A 174 -7.55 10.18 13.21
N SER A 175 -7.29 8.87 13.27
CA SER A 175 -7.30 8.01 12.08
C SER A 175 -8.71 7.86 11.51
N VAL A 176 -8.83 7.86 10.19
CA VAL A 176 -10.08 7.53 9.52
C VAL A 176 -10.40 6.05 9.79
N GLN A 177 -11.55 5.81 10.37
CA GLN A 177 -12.02 4.45 10.63
C GLN A 177 -12.44 3.78 9.32
N VAL A 178 -11.92 2.57 9.09
CA VAL A 178 -12.28 1.72 7.96
C VAL A 178 -12.80 0.42 8.54
N LYS A 179 -14.08 0.14 8.34
CA LYS A 179 -14.67 -1.13 8.77
C LYS A 179 -13.94 -2.28 8.06
N ALA A 180 -13.69 -3.37 8.78
CA ALA A 180 -12.96 -4.52 8.23
C ALA A 180 -13.63 -5.08 6.97
N ASP A 181 -14.96 -5.05 6.91
CA ASP A 181 -15.74 -5.55 5.78
C ASP A 181 -15.62 -4.67 4.51
N GLU A 182 -15.41 -3.36 4.66
CA GLU A 182 -15.20 -2.46 3.51
C GLU A 182 -13.84 -2.62 2.84
N SER A 183 -12.82 -3.08 3.59
CA SER A 183 -11.47 -3.32 3.05
C SER A 183 -11.38 -4.62 2.25
N GLN A 184 -12.37 -5.50 2.36
CA GLN A 184 -12.32 -6.89 1.88
C GLN A 184 -13.35 -7.22 0.80
N LYS A 185 -13.75 -6.29 -0.05
CA LYS A 185 -14.63 -6.57 -1.19
C LYS A 185 -13.91 -7.43 -2.27
N VAL A 186 -13.30 -8.54 -1.82
CA VAL A 186 -12.83 -9.57 -2.74
C VAL A 186 -14.05 -10.28 -3.28
N ARG A 187 -14.29 -10.13 -4.56
CA ARG A 187 -15.35 -10.78 -5.28
C ARG A 187 -14.76 -11.64 -6.40
N PRO A 188 -14.70 -12.97 -6.25
CA PRO A 188 -14.40 -13.85 -7.37
C PRO A 188 -15.59 -13.87 -8.34
N PHE A 189 -15.34 -14.27 -9.58
CA PHE A 189 -16.42 -14.58 -10.49
C PHE A 189 -17.14 -15.84 -10.06
N GLU A 190 -18.45 -15.83 -10.19
CA GLU A 190 -19.20 -17.08 -10.27
C GLU A 190 -18.93 -17.79 -11.61
N PRO A 191 -19.03 -19.14 -11.66
CA PRO A 191 -18.79 -19.89 -12.90
C PRO A 191 -19.61 -19.40 -14.10
N LYS A 192 -20.88 -19.04 -13.86
CA LYS A 192 -21.79 -18.49 -14.88
C LYS A 192 -21.34 -17.11 -15.36
N GLU A 193 -20.95 -16.24 -14.44
CA GLU A 193 -20.45 -14.89 -14.76
C GLU A 193 -19.18 -14.94 -15.59
N TYR A 194 -18.21 -15.79 -15.19
CA TYR A 194 -16.97 -15.96 -15.96
C TYR A 194 -17.22 -16.40 -17.40
N LYS A 195 -18.11 -17.39 -17.59
CA LYS A 195 -18.50 -17.86 -18.91
C LYS A 195 -19.20 -16.75 -19.71
N ALA A 196 -20.09 -15.98 -19.10
CA ALA A 196 -20.80 -14.87 -19.72
C ALA A 196 -19.81 -13.76 -20.16
N VAL A 197 -18.86 -13.36 -19.30
CA VAL A 197 -17.83 -12.38 -19.66
C VAL A 197 -17.05 -12.82 -20.90
N LEU A 198 -16.56 -14.06 -20.95
CA LEU A 198 -15.81 -14.57 -22.09
C LEU A 198 -16.64 -14.65 -23.38
N ALA A 199 -17.91 -15.06 -23.29
CA ALA A 199 -18.82 -15.09 -24.43
C ALA A 199 -19.15 -13.70 -24.96
N THR A 200 -19.20 -12.71 -24.07
CA THR A 200 -19.55 -11.33 -24.42
C THR A 200 -18.39 -10.61 -25.15
N VAL A 201 -17.14 -11.08 -25.05
CA VAL A 201 -16.02 -10.46 -25.76
C VAL A 201 -16.28 -10.26 -27.25
N ALA A 202 -16.87 -11.26 -27.91
CA ALA A 202 -17.23 -11.18 -29.34
C ALA A 202 -18.32 -10.12 -29.64
N LYS A 203 -19.18 -9.84 -28.65
CA LYS A 203 -20.30 -8.90 -28.77
C LYS A 203 -20.00 -7.52 -28.20
N SER A 204 -18.79 -7.31 -27.70
CA SER A 204 -18.40 -6.09 -26.97
C SER A 204 -18.12 -4.86 -27.84
N GLY A 205 -18.24 -4.96 -29.17
CA GLY A 205 -17.89 -3.87 -30.10
C GLY A 205 -16.38 -3.63 -30.26
N LEU A 206 -15.54 -4.46 -29.67
CA LEU A 206 -14.09 -4.41 -29.90
C LEU A 206 -13.72 -4.93 -31.28
N GLN A 207 -12.66 -4.38 -31.89
CA GLN A 207 -12.12 -4.91 -33.12
C GLN A 207 -11.69 -6.39 -32.97
N PRO A 208 -11.82 -7.27 -33.97
CA PRO A 208 -11.52 -8.70 -33.89
C PRO A 208 -10.14 -9.02 -33.27
N ARG A 209 -9.09 -8.31 -33.72
CA ARG A 209 -7.73 -8.45 -33.16
C ARG A 209 -7.67 -8.16 -31.66
N ASN A 210 -8.46 -7.20 -31.18
CA ASN A 210 -8.53 -6.83 -29.76
C ASN A 210 -9.38 -7.83 -28.96
N GLN A 211 -10.44 -8.40 -29.57
CA GLN A 211 -11.26 -9.43 -28.94
C GLN A 211 -10.42 -10.65 -28.57
N ALA A 212 -9.64 -11.19 -29.51
CA ALA A 212 -8.75 -12.33 -29.25
C ALA A 212 -7.73 -12.01 -28.16
N ARG A 213 -7.09 -10.83 -28.23
CA ARG A 213 -6.10 -10.40 -27.25
C ARG A 213 -6.68 -10.21 -25.85
N VAL A 214 -7.84 -9.56 -25.73
CA VAL A 214 -8.57 -9.35 -24.46
C VAL A 214 -8.97 -10.68 -23.86
N LYS A 215 -9.56 -11.57 -24.64
CA LYS A 215 -9.99 -12.90 -24.20
C LYS A 215 -8.80 -13.71 -23.66
N ALA A 216 -7.72 -13.79 -24.43
CA ALA A 216 -6.51 -14.50 -24.01
C ALA A 216 -5.89 -13.90 -22.72
N CYS A 217 -5.88 -12.57 -22.56
CA CYS A 217 -5.38 -11.91 -21.35
C CYS A 217 -6.29 -12.19 -20.14
N MET A 218 -7.61 -12.16 -20.29
CA MET A 218 -8.57 -12.54 -19.23
C MET A 218 -8.36 -13.99 -18.80
N GLN A 219 -8.19 -14.89 -19.75
CA GLN A 219 -7.92 -16.30 -19.48
C GLN A 219 -6.57 -16.50 -18.80
N LEU A 220 -5.52 -15.80 -19.25
CA LEU A 220 -4.23 -15.85 -18.58
C LEU A 220 -4.33 -15.42 -17.11
N GLN A 221 -4.97 -14.28 -16.82
CA GLN A 221 -5.18 -13.84 -15.43
C GLN A 221 -5.95 -14.88 -14.61
N ARG A 222 -6.99 -15.47 -15.18
CA ARG A 222 -7.83 -16.47 -14.53
C ARG A 222 -7.07 -17.75 -14.17
N TRP A 223 -6.17 -18.21 -15.03
CA TRP A 223 -5.48 -19.49 -14.88
C TRP A 223 -4.06 -19.40 -14.34
N SER A 224 -3.48 -18.20 -14.28
CA SER A 224 -2.15 -17.97 -13.72
C SER A 224 -2.16 -17.16 -12.42
N GLY A 225 -3.27 -16.48 -12.10
CA GLY A 225 -3.37 -15.57 -10.97
C GLY A 225 -2.60 -14.26 -11.14
N LEU A 226 -2.05 -13.96 -12.32
CA LEU A 226 -1.34 -12.71 -12.58
C LEU A 226 -2.25 -11.49 -12.43
N SER A 227 -1.70 -10.37 -11.95
CA SER A 227 -2.39 -9.08 -12.06
C SER A 227 -2.43 -8.61 -13.52
N LEU A 228 -3.28 -7.64 -13.86
CA LEU A 228 -3.36 -7.11 -15.22
C LEU A 228 -2.00 -6.60 -15.72
N VAL A 229 -1.26 -5.88 -14.86
CA VAL A 229 0.07 -5.35 -15.21
C VAL A 229 1.06 -6.48 -15.47
N ASP A 230 1.09 -7.50 -14.58
CA ASP A 230 1.99 -8.64 -14.73
C ASP A 230 1.66 -9.46 -15.99
N ALA A 231 0.35 -9.67 -16.27
CA ALA A 231 -0.10 -10.37 -17.49
C ALA A 231 0.28 -9.61 -18.76
N LEU A 232 0.11 -8.29 -18.80
CA LEU A 232 0.45 -7.47 -19.97
C LEU A 232 1.95 -7.41 -20.23
N CYS A 233 2.74 -7.40 -19.16
CA CYS A 233 4.19 -7.36 -19.25
C CYS A 233 4.84 -8.75 -19.37
N LEU A 234 4.05 -9.80 -19.54
CA LEU A 234 4.57 -11.13 -19.78
C LEU A 234 5.34 -11.14 -21.12
N SER A 235 6.64 -11.44 -21.05
CA SER A 235 7.43 -11.65 -22.25
C SER A 235 7.16 -13.04 -22.85
N LYS A 236 7.47 -13.19 -24.13
CA LYS A 236 7.31 -14.48 -24.83
C LYS A 236 8.22 -15.57 -24.25
N ASP A 237 9.42 -15.17 -23.77
CA ASP A 237 10.40 -16.07 -23.15
C ASP A 237 9.97 -16.55 -21.76
N GLU A 238 9.12 -15.79 -21.09
CA GLU A 238 8.52 -16.15 -19.78
C GLU A 238 7.39 -17.18 -19.90
N LEU A 239 6.90 -17.43 -21.13
CA LEU A 239 5.95 -18.49 -21.44
C LEU A 239 6.71 -19.74 -21.91
N GLN A 240 7.00 -20.64 -20.99
CA GLN A 240 7.82 -21.82 -21.21
C GLN A 240 6.96 -23.07 -21.46
N HIS A 241 7.35 -23.87 -22.46
CA HIS A 241 6.76 -25.17 -22.72
C HIS A 241 7.81 -26.26 -22.54
N ALA A 242 7.65 -27.08 -21.52
CA ALA A 242 8.55 -28.20 -21.23
C ALA A 242 7.78 -29.36 -20.58
N ALA A 243 8.19 -30.60 -20.87
CA ALA A 243 7.56 -31.82 -20.34
C ALA A 243 6.02 -31.83 -20.51
N GLY A 244 5.50 -31.40 -21.66
CA GLY A 244 4.08 -31.37 -21.97
C GLY A 244 3.24 -30.34 -21.19
N LYS A 245 3.88 -29.41 -20.45
CA LYS A 245 3.23 -28.40 -19.64
C LYS A 245 3.66 -27.01 -20.05
N PHE A 246 2.70 -26.09 -20.14
CA PHE A 246 3.00 -24.66 -20.22
C PHE A 246 3.14 -24.05 -18.80
N ARG A 247 4.15 -23.20 -18.66
CA ARG A 247 4.42 -22.46 -17.42
C ARG A 247 4.60 -20.99 -17.72
N VAL A 248 4.03 -20.15 -16.82
CA VAL A 248 4.36 -18.74 -16.75
C VAL A 248 5.44 -18.59 -15.68
N ARG A 249 6.66 -18.23 -16.10
CA ARG A 249 7.81 -18.05 -15.23
C ARG A 249 8.27 -16.60 -15.28
N THR A 250 7.76 -15.80 -14.36
CA THR A 250 7.96 -14.35 -14.34
C THR A 250 8.22 -13.84 -12.92
N LYS A 251 8.46 -12.54 -12.79
CA LYS A 251 8.54 -11.87 -11.50
C LYS A 251 7.41 -10.86 -11.38
N ARG A 252 6.78 -10.81 -10.22
CA ARG A 252 5.75 -9.82 -9.94
C ARG A 252 6.34 -8.42 -9.94
N ARG A 253 5.87 -7.52 -10.80
CA ARG A 253 6.41 -6.16 -10.94
C ARG A 253 6.35 -5.33 -9.67
N LYS A 254 5.30 -5.51 -8.86
CA LYS A 254 5.12 -4.75 -7.62
C LYS A 254 6.06 -5.17 -6.49
N THR A 255 6.43 -6.46 -6.41
CA THR A 255 7.12 -7.04 -5.25
C THR A 255 8.43 -7.71 -5.59
N GLY A 256 8.76 -7.90 -6.88
CA GLY A 256 9.93 -8.66 -7.32
C GLY A 256 9.83 -10.18 -7.08
N VAL A 257 8.78 -10.66 -6.44
CA VAL A 257 8.62 -12.08 -6.09
C VAL A 257 8.43 -12.92 -7.36
N ALA A 258 9.19 -14.01 -7.45
CA ALA A 258 9.10 -14.94 -8.56
C ALA A 258 7.77 -15.69 -8.58
N ILE A 259 7.18 -15.82 -9.76
CA ILE A 259 5.98 -16.62 -10.06
C ILE A 259 6.38 -17.72 -11.05
N ASN A 260 5.96 -18.95 -10.77
CA ASN A 260 6.19 -20.10 -11.63
C ASN A 260 4.95 -20.99 -11.62
N ASN A 261 3.92 -20.59 -12.35
CA ASN A 261 2.63 -21.25 -12.36
C ASN A 261 2.43 -22.04 -13.65
N VAL A 262 1.92 -23.27 -13.50
CA VAL A 262 1.44 -24.07 -14.62
C VAL A 262 0.11 -23.49 -15.10
N ILE A 263 -0.06 -23.41 -16.42
CA ILE A 263 -1.32 -23.04 -17.06
C ILE A 263 -1.82 -24.17 -17.95
N PRO A 264 -3.12 -24.23 -18.25
CA PRO A 264 -3.70 -25.25 -19.15
C PRO A 264 -3.00 -25.27 -20.51
N LEU A 265 -2.81 -26.47 -21.05
CA LEU A 265 -2.13 -26.69 -22.34
C LEU A 265 -2.79 -25.91 -23.49
N TRP A 266 -4.13 -25.92 -23.53
CA TRP A 266 -4.89 -25.18 -24.55
C TRP A 266 -4.64 -23.67 -24.47
N LEU A 267 -4.54 -23.13 -23.25
CA LEU A 267 -4.25 -21.70 -23.05
C LEU A 267 -2.84 -21.34 -23.51
N GLY A 268 -1.84 -22.15 -23.15
CA GLY A 268 -0.47 -21.92 -23.64
C GLY A 268 -0.41 -21.88 -25.18
N LYS A 269 -1.11 -22.80 -25.86
CA LYS A 269 -1.23 -22.81 -27.33
C LYS A 269 -1.95 -21.55 -27.87
N GLU A 270 -2.99 -21.07 -27.15
CA GLU A 270 -3.72 -19.84 -27.51
C GLU A 270 -2.83 -18.61 -27.38
N LEU A 271 -2.04 -18.53 -26.29
CA LEU A 271 -1.11 -17.41 -26.05
C LEU A 271 -0.04 -17.29 -27.11
N LEU A 272 0.49 -18.39 -27.62
CA LEU A 272 1.46 -18.40 -28.71
C LEU A 272 0.88 -17.88 -30.04
N ARG A 273 -0.46 -17.92 -30.20
CA ARG A 273 -1.17 -17.44 -31.41
C ARG A 273 -1.54 -15.97 -31.35
N VAL A 274 -1.34 -15.29 -30.19
CA VAL A 274 -1.67 -13.87 -30.05
C VAL A 274 -0.73 -13.04 -30.93
N LYS A 275 -1.28 -12.45 -31.98
CA LYS A 275 -0.54 -11.54 -32.88
C LYS A 275 -0.70 -10.10 -32.36
N ASN A 276 0.40 -9.44 -32.03
CA ASN A 276 0.39 -8.07 -31.51
C ASN A 276 1.42 -7.13 -32.15
N GLY A 277 2.27 -7.63 -33.07
CA GLY A 277 3.33 -6.85 -33.69
C GLY A 277 4.51 -6.49 -32.79
N ASN A 278 4.52 -6.98 -31.52
CA ASN A 278 5.62 -6.76 -30.60
C ASN A 278 6.54 -7.99 -30.57
N PRO A 279 7.86 -7.83 -30.70
CA PRO A 279 8.80 -8.98 -30.73
C PRO A 279 8.95 -9.60 -29.31
N HIS A 280 8.79 -8.84 -28.23
CA HIS A 280 9.11 -9.28 -26.88
C HIS A 280 7.89 -9.69 -26.06
N PHE A 281 6.80 -8.94 -26.12
CA PHE A 281 5.64 -9.13 -25.23
C PHE A 281 4.50 -9.89 -25.90
N VAL A 282 3.74 -10.65 -25.07
CA VAL A 282 2.55 -11.38 -25.53
C VAL A 282 1.38 -10.44 -25.83
N PHE A 283 1.18 -9.38 -25.03
CA PHE A 283 -0.01 -8.53 -25.09
C PHE A 283 0.24 -7.07 -25.43
N ILE A 284 1.43 -6.53 -25.18
CA ILE A 284 1.76 -5.13 -25.53
C ILE A 284 1.89 -5.03 -27.04
N THR A 285 1.23 -4.06 -27.66
CA THR A 285 1.24 -3.86 -29.12
C THR A 285 2.22 -2.75 -29.51
N GLY A 286 3.02 -3.00 -30.55
CA GLY A 286 3.96 -2.02 -31.08
C GLY A 286 4.92 -1.49 -30.01
N GLU A 287 5.15 -0.20 -30.02
CA GLU A 287 6.02 0.53 -29.09
C GLU A 287 5.27 1.14 -27.88
N ALA A 288 4.06 0.64 -27.56
CA ALA A 288 3.27 1.18 -26.48
C ALA A 288 4.00 1.04 -25.12
N THR A 289 3.99 2.11 -24.32
CA THR A 289 4.49 2.06 -22.94
C THR A 289 3.63 1.12 -22.10
N THR A 290 4.21 0.51 -21.08
CA THR A 290 3.47 -0.34 -20.13
C THR A 290 2.25 0.37 -19.56
N LYS A 291 2.38 1.63 -19.17
CA LYS A 291 1.28 2.44 -18.61
C LYS A 291 0.15 2.65 -19.63
N GLY A 292 0.49 2.95 -20.87
CA GLY A 292 -0.45 3.09 -21.97
C GLY A 292 -1.17 1.78 -22.27
N ALA A 293 -0.41 0.67 -22.36
CA ALA A 293 -0.96 -0.67 -22.60
C ALA A 293 -1.95 -1.11 -21.50
N VAL A 294 -1.60 -0.87 -20.21
CA VAL A 294 -2.48 -1.14 -19.08
C VAL A 294 -3.76 -0.32 -19.16
N SER A 295 -3.65 0.99 -19.40
CA SER A 295 -4.82 1.87 -19.51
C SER A 295 -5.75 1.44 -20.65
N THR A 296 -5.18 1.08 -21.79
CA THR A 296 -5.94 0.62 -22.96
C THR A 296 -6.65 -0.71 -22.68
N MET A 297 -5.94 -1.68 -22.11
CA MET A 297 -6.52 -2.98 -21.79
C MET A 297 -7.61 -2.87 -20.72
N ASP A 298 -7.41 -2.05 -19.70
CA ASP A 298 -8.41 -1.80 -18.65
C ASP A 298 -9.70 -1.17 -19.24
N LYS A 299 -9.57 -0.23 -20.18
CA LYS A 299 -10.74 0.31 -20.92
C LYS A 299 -11.49 -0.78 -21.68
N MET A 300 -10.77 -1.66 -22.37
CA MET A 300 -11.38 -2.79 -23.09
C MET A 300 -12.07 -3.77 -22.14
N TYR A 301 -11.47 -4.07 -20.99
CA TYR A 301 -12.10 -4.90 -19.94
C TYR A 301 -13.39 -4.27 -19.43
N ARG A 302 -13.38 -2.97 -19.12
CA ARG A 302 -14.59 -2.25 -18.69
C ARG A 302 -15.68 -2.28 -19.76
N GLN A 303 -15.34 -2.20 -21.03
CA GLN A 303 -16.29 -2.31 -22.13
C GLN A 303 -16.93 -3.71 -22.14
N VAL A 304 -16.13 -4.77 -22.04
CA VAL A 304 -16.65 -6.15 -21.96
C VAL A 304 -17.53 -6.35 -20.73
N PHE A 305 -17.11 -5.90 -19.54
CA PHE A 305 -17.90 -6.01 -18.33
C PHE A 305 -19.25 -5.27 -18.43
N ARG A 306 -19.24 -4.06 -19.01
CA ARG A 306 -20.45 -3.28 -19.23
C ARG A 306 -21.42 -4.00 -20.17
N THR A 307 -20.90 -4.54 -21.28
CA THR A 307 -21.73 -5.31 -22.23
C THR A 307 -22.25 -6.59 -21.62
N ALA A 308 -21.51 -7.21 -20.70
CA ALA A 308 -21.95 -8.42 -19.98
C ALA A 308 -22.94 -8.10 -18.83
N GLY A 309 -23.18 -6.82 -18.49
CA GLY A 309 -24.01 -6.44 -17.35
C GLY A 309 -23.39 -6.79 -16.00
N ILE A 310 -22.06 -6.96 -15.93
CA ILE A 310 -21.36 -7.39 -14.72
C ILE A 310 -20.52 -6.24 -14.17
N ALA A 311 -20.77 -5.84 -12.92
CA ALA A 311 -19.91 -4.91 -12.19
C ALA A 311 -18.60 -5.62 -11.82
N GLY A 312 -17.56 -5.46 -12.65
CA GLY A 312 -16.33 -6.21 -12.54
C GLY A 312 -15.07 -5.36 -12.71
N THR A 313 -13.95 -5.94 -12.25
CA THR A 313 -12.61 -5.41 -12.45
C THR A 313 -11.66 -6.54 -12.86
N SER A 314 -10.52 -6.20 -13.47
CA SER A 314 -9.50 -7.19 -13.83
C SER A 314 -9.01 -8.03 -12.65
N HIS A 315 -9.10 -7.52 -11.43
CA HIS A 315 -8.70 -8.26 -10.23
C HIS A 315 -9.60 -9.46 -9.92
N MET A 316 -10.85 -9.47 -10.40
CA MET A 316 -11.75 -10.60 -10.19
C MET A 316 -11.22 -11.91 -10.79
N PHE A 317 -10.50 -11.85 -11.93
CA PHE A 317 -9.85 -13.05 -12.49
C PHE A 317 -8.82 -13.66 -11.53
N ARG A 318 -7.99 -12.80 -10.94
CA ARG A 318 -7.00 -13.23 -9.94
C ARG A 318 -7.65 -13.71 -8.65
N HIS A 319 -8.72 -13.06 -8.19
CA HIS A 319 -9.49 -13.52 -7.04
C HIS A 319 -10.11 -14.88 -7.27
N THR A 320 -10.65 -15.11 -8.47
CA THR A 320 -11.22 -16.41 -8.84
C THR A 320 -10.16 -17.51 -8.84
N PHE A 321 -8.97 -17.25 -9.40
CA PHE A 321 -7.84 -18.18 -9.32
C PHE A 321 -7.51 -18.56 -7.88
N SER A 322 -7.41 -17.57 -7.00
CA SER A 322 -7.05 -17.79 -5.59
C SER A 322 -8.11 -18.59 -4.85
N VAL A 323 -9.38 -18.20 -5.01
CA VAL A 323 -10.51 -18.82 -4.31
C VAL A 323 -10.71 -20.26 -4.77
N GLU A 324 -10.54 -20.54 -6.07
CA GLU A 324 -10.68 -21.92 -6.56
C GLU A 324 -9.55 -22.84 -6.10
N LEU A 325 -8.31 -22.33 -6.01
CA LEU A 325 -7.23 -23.11 -5.42
C LEU A 325 -7.51 -23.44 -3.95
N LEU A 326 -8.00 -22.47 -3.16
CA LEU A 326 -8.36 -22.69 -1.76
C LEU A 326 -9.53 -23.67 -1.61
N LYS A 327 -10.57 -23.57 -2.45
CA LYS A 327 -11.68 -24.51 -2.50
C LYS A 327 -11.24 -25.92 -2.91
N ALA A 328 -10.21 -26.03 -3.71
CA ALA A 328 -9.58 -27.31 -4.09
C ALA A 328 -8.61 -27.85 -3.03
N GLY A 329 -8.58 -27.28 -1.81
CA GLY A 329 -7.73 -27.74 -0.72
C GLY A 329 -6.26 -27.35 -0.82
N VAL A 330 -5.87 -26.46 -1.74
CA VAL A 330 -4.48 -26.00 -1.84
C VAL A 330 -4.14 -25.12 -0.64
N ASP A 331 -3.06 -25.47 0.05
CA ASP A 331 -2.56 -24.72 1.21
C ASP A 331 -2.38 -23.23 0.90
N ILE A 332 -2.80 -22.37 1.84
CA ILE A 332 -2.82 -20.90 1.66
C ILE A 332 -1.43 -20.32 1.41
N ARG A 333 -0.35 -20.95 1.93
CA ARG A 333 1.04 -20.53 1.68
C ARG A 333 1.42 -20.81 0.23
N LYS A 334 0.97 -21.95 -0.33
CA LYS A 334 1.18 -22.29 -1.74
C LYS A 334 0.41 -21.34 -2.65
N VAL A 335 -0.83 -20.98 -2.28
CA VAL A 335 -1.62 -19.95 -2.98
C VAL A 335 -0.92 -18.60 -2.93
N SER A 336 -0.42 -18.19 -1.75
CA SER A 336 0.36 -16.95 -1.58
C SER A 336 1.60 -16.90 -2.50
N LYS A 337 2.34 -18.02 -2.58
CA LYS A 337 3.48 -18.15 -3.48
C LYS A 337 3.07 -18.07 -4.95
N ALA A 338 2.00 -18.75 -5.35
CA ALA A 338 1.46 -18.68 -6.72
C ALA A 338 1.01 -17.28 -7.10
N LEU A 339 0.55 -16.49 -6.15
CA LEU A 339 0.18 -15.08 -6.37
C LEU A 339 1.38 -14.12 -6.35
N GLY A 340 2.56 -14.55 -5.92
CA GLY A 340 3.72 -13.68 -5.72
C GLY A 340 3.50 -12.62 -4.64
N HIS A 341 2.79 -12.96 -3.55
CA HIS A 341 2.70 -12.08 -2.40
C HIS A 341 4.00 -12.11 -1.60
N SER A 342 4.42 -10.97 -1.08
CA SER A 342 5.61 -10.86 -0.24
C SER A 342 5.41 -11.43 1.17
N SER A 343 4.15 -11.60 1.60
CA SER A 343 3.77 -12.21 2.88
C SER A 343 2.47 -13.00 2.74
N VAL A 344 2.38 -14.12 3.45
CA VAL A 344 1.16 -14.95 3.54
C VAL A 344 0.01 -14.16 4.17
N THR A 345 0.30 -13.28 5.12
CA THR A 345 -0.69 -12.41 5.78
C THR A 345 -1.56 -11.60 4.79
N ILE A 346 -0.99 -11.26 3.62
CA ILE A 346 -1.77 -10.61 2.55
C ILE A 346 -2.85 -11.56 2.04
N THR A 347 -2.50 -12.83 1.81
CA THR A 347 -3.43 -13.85 1.32
C THR A 347 -4.49 -14.17 2.36
N GLU A 348 -4.10 -14.33 3.61
CA GLU A 348 -5.00 -14.59 4.74
C GLU A 348 -6.02 -13.46 4.89
N ARG A 349 -5.57 -12.20 4.88
CA ARG A 349 -6.47 -11.03 4.99
C ARG A 349 -7.57 -11.03 3.95
N TYR A 350 -7.27 -11.40 2.71
CA TYR A 350 -8.22 -11.33 1.61
C TYR A 350 -9.03 -12.62 1.40
N TYR A 351 -8.49 -13.78 1.76
CA TYR A 351 -9.04 -15.06 1.35
C TYR A 351 -9.35 -16.03 2.50
N ALA A 352 -9.09 -15.66 3.77
CA ALA A 352 -9.32 -16.55 4.92
C ALA A 352 -10.75 -17.13 4.97
N LYS A 353 -11.75 -16.34 4.58
CA LYS A 353 -13.15 -16.79 4.56
C LYS A 353 -13.44 -17.94 3.58
N TRP A 354 -12.56 -18.22 2.62
CA TRP A 354 -12.67 -19.37 1.71
C TRP A 354 -11.80 -20.55 2.14
N ASN A 355 -11.09 -20.41 3.25
CA ASN A 355 -10.27 -21.48 3.82
C ASN A 355 -11.11 -22.54 4.57
N LYS A 356 -12.42 -22.44 4.50
CA LYS A 356 -13.34 -23.36 5.17
C LYS A 356 -13.14 -24.83 4.70
N ALA A 357 -12.82 -25.03 3.42
CA ALA A 357 -12.46 -26.35 2.93
C ALA A 357 -11.24 -26.97 3.60
N GLN A 358 -10.29 -26.16 4.08
CA GLN A 358 -9.15 -26.65 4.88
C GLN A 358 -9.55 -26.96 6.31
N GLN A 359 -10.55 -26.25 6.87
CA GLN A 359 -11.09 -26.60 8.18
C GLN A 359 -11.83 -27.93 8.09
N ASP A 360 -12.65 -28.13 7.07
CA ASP A 360 -13.35 -29.40 6.85
C ASP A 360 -12.35 -30.56 6.68
N ILE A 361 -11.24 -30.37 5.95
CA ILE A 361 -10.17 -31.36 5.81
C ILE A 361 -9.46 -31.59 7.14
N LEU A 362 -9.17 -30.55 7.92
CA LEU A 362 -8.56 -30.67 9.24
C LEU A 362 -9.49 -31.44 10.20
N ASP A 363 -10.79 -31.14 10.17
CA ASP A 363 -11.78 -31.83 10.99
C ASP A 363 -11.86 -33.31 10.63
N ASP A 364 -11.81 -33.65 9.33
CA ASP A 364 -11.74 -35.03 8.85
C ASP A 364 -10.44 -35.73 9.27
N ASP A 365 -9.30 -35.03 9.19
CA ASP A 365 -7.99 -35.56 9.60
C ASP A 365 -7.93 -35.79 11.11
N LEU A 366 -8.48 -34.85 11.90
CA LEU A 366 -8.60 -34.99 13.34
C LEU A 366 -9.54 -36.15 13.72
N ALA A 367 -10.68 -36.27 13.02
CA ALA A 367 -11.59 -37.38 13.26
C ALA A 367 -11.01 -38.76 12.92
N ARG A 368 -10.04 -38.80 11.99
CA ARG A 368 -9.31 -40.07 11.70
C ARG A 368 -8.19 -40.35 12.69
N ALA A 369 -7.66 -39.30 13.35
CA ALA A 369 -6.54 -39.44 14.29
C ALA A 369 -7.01 -39.82 15.70
N PHE A 370 -8.30 -39.64 16.02
CA PHE A 370 -8.95 -40.01 17.29
C PHE A 370 -9.91 -41.17 17.11
#